data_23df71ec1f6da95937b8949849210ded
#
_entry.id   23df71ec1f6da95937b8949849210ded
#
_cell.length_a   1.000
_cell.length_b   1.000
_cell.length_c   1.000
_cell.angle_alpha   90.00
_cell.angle_beta   90.00
_cell.angle_gamma   90.00
#
_symmetry.space_group_name_H-M   'P 1'
#
loop_
_entity.id
_entity.type
_entity.pdbx_description
1 polymer ?
#
loop_
_entity_poly.entity_id
_entity_poly.type
_entity_poly.pdbx_seq_one_letter_code
_entity_poly.pdbx_strand_id
1 'polypeptide(L)'
;MNFKLKILFLGLLLVLCVNSVSAADSLNNMTLNDDVLLDGSDYVVGETILIDHDVSIAAKDHSTISAENNNVIFNVSSNAKLTLSNLNLTNANGVKGGAIYNNGVLVLNNCTFVNNKATFGGAIYNNGTMILNNCTFEFNIASVSGGAIYNLQDDLTIHDSTFIGNYAKIKNGILQEEQ
;
A
#
# COMPACT_ATOMS: atom_id res chain seq x y z
N MET A 1 27.92 -1.62 13.82
CA MET A 1 28.67 -2.48 12.86
C MET A 1 28.16 -2.14 11.47
N ASN A 2 28.95 -1.42 10.67
CA ASN A 2 28.52 -0.94 9.36
C ASN A 2 28.49 -2.10 8.36
N PHE A 3 27.28 -2.53 7.97
CA PHE A 3 27.14 -3.44 6.84
C PHE A 3 27.27 -2.65 5.53
N LYS A 4 28.33 -2.93 4.78
CA LYS A 4 28.47 -2.46 3.39
C LYS A 4 27.61 -3.35 2.48
N LEU A 5 26.58 -2.76 1.91
CA LEU A 5 25.77 -3.36 0.86
C LEU A 5 26.67 -3.67 -0.36
N LYS A 6 26.76 -4.93 -0.78
CA LYS A 6 27.37 -5.29 -2.06
C LYS A 6 26.28 -5.32 -3.14
N ILE A 7 26.35 -4.34 -4.03
CA ILE A 7 25.52 -4.29 -5.24
C ILE A 7 26.12 -5.25 -6.26
N LEU A 8 25.40 -6.28 -6.66
CA LEU A 8 25.75 -7.15 -7.76
C LEU A 8 24.94 -6.74 -8.99
N PHE A 9 25.57 -6.07 -9.94
CA PHE A 9 24.99 -5.75 -11.25
C PHE A 9 24.98 -7.01 -12.11
N LEU A 10 23.83 -7.60 -12.35
CA LEU A 10 23.61 -8.51 -13.47
C LEU A 10 22.28 -8.14 -14.13
N GLY A 11 22.36 -7.65 -15.34
CA GLY A 11 21.38 -7.06 -16.21
C GLY A 11 19.90 -7.29 -15.89
N LEU A 12 19.17 -6.19 -15.77
CA LEU A 12 17.72 -6.01 -15.88
C LEU A 12 16.86 -6.17 -14.63
N LEU A 13 17.39 -6.45 -13.45
CA LEU A 13 16.63 -6.31 -12.21
C LEU A 13 17.61 -6.01 -11.08
N LEU A 14 17.59 -4.81 -10.55
CA LEU A 14 18.31 -4.48 -9.32
C LEU A 14 17.57 -5.14 -8.16
N VAL A 15 17.96 -6.36 -7.83
CA VAL A 15 17.46 -7.05 -6.63
C VAL A 15 18.28 -6.58 -5.46
N LEU A 16 17.78 -5.67 -4.66
CA LEU A 16 18.27 -5.44 -3.31
C LEU A 16 17.89 -6.66 -2.46
N CYS A 17 18.78 -7.68 -2.42
CA CYS A 17 18.66 -8.72 -1.41
C CYS A 17 18.96 -8.08 -0.04
N VAL A 18 17.95 -7.67 0.67
CA VAL A 18 18.06 -7.40 2.11
C VAL A 18 18.12 -8.77 2.77
N ASN A 19 19.33 -9.20 3.19
CA ASN A 19 19.47 -10.40 4.00
C ASN A 19 18.68 -10.22 5.28
N SER A 20 17.65 -11.03 5.47
CA SER A 20 16.88 -11.28 6.69
C SER A 20 16.98 -10.16 7.73
N VAL A 21 16.18 -9.13 7.51
CA VAL A 21 15.91 -8.15 8.56
C VAL A 21 14.88 -8.79 9.48
N SER A 22 15.21 -8.92 10.75
CA SER A 22 14.30 -9.47 11.75
C SER A 22 13.03 -8.63 11.84
N ALA A 23 11.92 -9.21 12.25
CA ALA A 23 10.59 -8.60 12.40
C ALA A 23 10.51 -7.28 13.23
N ALA A 24 11.64 -6.69 13.58
CA ALA A 24 11.79 -5.45 14.32
C ALA A 24 12.26 -4.25 13.47
N ASP A 25 12.61 -4.44 12.20
CA ASP A 25 13.10 -3.33 11.41
C ASP A 25 11.94 -2.64 10.68
N SER A 26 11.73 -1.39 11.03
CA SER A 26 10.76 -0.51 10.37
C SER A 26 11.15 -0.27 8.92
N LEU A 27 10.19 -0.39 8.01
CA LEU A 27 10.36 -0.07 6.59
C LEU A 27 10.83 1.40 6.39
N ASN A 28 10.56 2.28 7.36
CA ASN A 28 11.02 3.68 7.37
C ASN A 28 12.54 3.84 7.43
N ASN A 29 13.26 2.82 7.92
CA ASN A 29 14.73 2.85 7.96
C ASN A 29 15.38 2.43 6.63
N MET A 30 14.58 2.03 5.64
CA MET A 30 15.06 1.67 4.31
C MET A 30 15.07 2.90 3.41
N THR A 31 16.16 3.11 2.70
CA THR A 31 16.21 4.12 1.65
C THR A 31 15.54 3.54 0.41
N LEU A 32 14.31 3.97 0.11
CA LEU A 32 13.57 3.53 -1.08
C LEU A 32 14.03 4.35 -2.30
N ASN A 33 15.27 4.20 -2.71
CA ASN A 33 15.81 4.91 -3.88
C ASN A 33 15.63 4.13 -5.18
N ASP A 34 15.30 2.85 -5.09
CA ASP A 34 15.20 1.90 -6.20
C ASP A 34 14.16 0.81 -5.89
N ASP A 35 14.09 -0.20 -6.75
CA ASP A 35 13.25 -1.36 -6.56
C ASP A 35 13.64 -2.17 -5.32
N VAL A 36 12.66 -2.55 -4.51
CA VAL A 36 12.83 -3.27 -3.24
C VAL A 36 12.20 -4.66 -3.34
N LEU A 37 12.96 -5.69 -2.99
CA LEU A 37 12.44 -7.04 -2.82
C LEU A 37 12.44 -7.43 -1.35
N LEU A 38 11.24 -7.61 -0.78
CA LEU A 38 11.05 -8.07 0.59
C LEU A 38 11.18 -9.60 0.68
N ASP A 39 11.70 -10.09 1.78
CA ASP A 39 12.07 -11.50 1.96
C ASP A 39 10.93 -12.42 2.44
N GLY A 40 9.71 -11.90 2.61
CA GLY A 40 8.55 -12.62 3.15
C GLY A 40 8.30 -12.36 4.64
N SER A 41 9.10 -11.48 5.28
CA SER A 41 8.88 -11.07 6.66
C SER A 41 7.75 -10.03 6.78
N ASP A 42 7.30 -9.79 8.01
CA ASP A 42 6.37 -8.73 8.34
C ASP A 42 7.12 -7.43 8.69
N TYR A 43 6.61 -6.31 8.22
CA TYR A 43 7.20 -4.98 8.39
C TYR A 43 6.24 -4.05 9.11
N VAL A 44 6.76 -3.20 9.96
CA VAL A 44 6.01 -2.14 10.63
C VAL A 44 6.43 -0.78 10.07
N VAL A 45 5.45 0.07 9.77
CA VAL A 45 5.65 1.44 9.33
C VAL A 45 5.28 2.38 10.46
N GLY A 46 6.29 3.01 11.07
CA GLY A 46 6.11 3.98 12.15
C GLY A 46 5.72 5.38 11.66
N GLU A 47 6.07 5.72 10.42
CA GLU A 47 5.74 6.98 9.75
C GLU A 47 5.32 6.73 8.32
N THR A 48 4.53 7.65 7.73
CA THR A 48 4.12 7.55 6.33
C THR A 48 5.33 7.64 5.39
N ILE A 49 5.47 6.67 4.49
CA ILE A 49 6.52 6.64 3.48
C ILE A 49 6.10 7.52 2.32
N LEU A 50 6.86 8.58 2.06
CA LEU A 50 6.65 9.45 0.90
C LEU A 50 7.30 8.81 -0.33
N ILE A 51 6.54 8.66 -1.40
CA ILE A 51 7.00 8.21 -2.72
C ILE A 51 6.98 9.44 -3.64
N ASP A 52 8.14 9.99 -3.91
CA ASP A 52 8.35 11.20 -4.72
C ASP A 52 9.05 10.94 -6.06
N HIS A 53 9.37 9.69 -6.35
CA HIS A 53 9.93 9.16 -7.59
C HIS A 53 9.39 7.74 -7.86
N ASP A 54 9.75 7.14 -8.97
CA ASP A 54 9.27 5.80 -9.35
C ASP A 54 9.94 4.73 -8.49
N VAL A 55 9.12 3.89 -7.82
CA VAL A 55 9.56 2.80 -6.94
C VAL A 55 8.72 1.56 -7.17
N SER A 56 9.35 0.39 -7.18
CA SER A 56 8.68 -0.91 -7.09
C SER A 56 9.03 -1.59 -5.78
N ILE A 57 8.01 -2.07 -5.06
CA ILE A 57 8.17 -2.89 -3.86
C ILE A 57 7.45 -4.22 -4.10
N ALA A 58 8.20 -5.30 -4.05
CA ALA A 58 7.67 -6.65 -4.23
C ALA A 58 8.08 -7.56 -3.07
N ALA A 59 7.28 -8.59 -2.80
CA ALA A 59 7.69 -9.68 -1.92
C ALA A 59 7.87 -10.96 -2.74
N LYS A 60 8.85 -11.77 -2.34
CA LYS A 60 9.08 -13.09 -2.93
C LYS A 60 7.94 -14.05 -2.58
N ASP A 61 7.62 -14.09 -1.30
CA ASP A 61 6.49 -14.82 -0.75
C ASP A 61 5.71 -13.81 0.07
N HIS A 62 4.54 -13.47 -0.07
CA HIS A 62 3.77 -12.41 0.57
C HIS A 62 4.39 -11.84 1.86
N SER A 63 4.65 -10.54 1.89
CA SER A 63 5.04 -9.79 3.08
C SER A 63 3.89 -8.94 3.58
N THR A 64 3.76 -8.82 4.88
CA THR A 64 2.80 -7.91 5.51
C THR A 64 3.48 -6.58 5.85
N ILE A 65 2.83 -5.47 5.48
CA ILE A 65 3.20 -4.12 5.92
C ILE A 65 2.07 -3.59 6.79
N SER A 66 2.35 -3.36 8.06
CA SER A 66 1.38 -2.85 9.04
C SER A 66 1.76 -1.46 9.53
N ALA A 67 0.77 -0.57 9.65
CA ALA A 67 0.95 0.73 10.28
C ALA A 67 0.43 0.79 11.73
N GLU A 68 0.03 -0.32 12.31
CA GLU A 68 -0.44 -0.45 13.71
C GLU A 68 -1.52 0.57 14.11
N ASN A 69 -2.36 0.97 13.14
CA ASN A 69 -3.43 1.98 13.25
C ASN A 69 -2.95 3.43 13.51
N ASN A 70 -1.70 3.74 13.26
CA ASN A 70 -1.15 5.07 13.58
C ASN A 70 -1.09 6.03 12.38
N ASN A 71 -0.84 5.53 11.17
CA ASN A 71 -0.58 6.36 9.99
C ASN A 71 -0.99 5.69 8.68
N VAL A 72 -0.96 6.47 7.60
CA VAL A 72 -0.99 5.97 6.22
C VAL A 72 0.35 5.28 5.93
N ILE A 73 0.34 4.19 5.17
CA ILE A 73 1.59 3.49 4.81
C ILE A 73 2.34 4.27 3.73
N PHE A 74 1.69 4.53 2.59
CA PHE A 74 2.31 5.23 1.46
C PHE A 74 1.57 6.49 1.06
N ASN A 75 2.32 7.55 0.77
CA ASN A 75 1.84 8.77 0.12
C ASN A 75 2.58 8.94 -1.21
N VAL A 76 1.85 8.78 -2.33
CA VAL A 76 2.42 8.83 -3.69
C VAL A 76 2.20 10.21 -4.28
N SER A 77 3.31 10.88 -4.59
CA SER A 77 3.31 12.22 -5.19
C SER A 77 2.86 12.20 -6.66
N SER A 78 2.39 13.33 -7.16
CA SER A 78 1.81 13.45 -8.52
C SER A 78 2.77 13.14 -9.67
N ASN A 79 4.07 13.20 -9.42
CA ASN A 79 5.13 12.91 -10.39
C ASN A 79 5.79 11.53 -10.19
N ALA A 80 5.24 10.71 -9.30
CA ALA A 80 5.80 9.43 -8.92
C ALA A 80 4.89 8.26 -9.33
N LYS A 81 5.51 7.09 -9.51
CA LYS A 81 4.83 5.82 -9.70
C LYS A 81 5.22 4.85 -8.60
N LEU A 82 4.24 4.30 -7.91
CA LEU A 82 4.41 3.19 -6.99
C LEU A 82 3.86 1.90 -7.60
N THR A 83 4.71 0.88 -7.68
CA THR A 83 4.27 -0.48 -8.04
C THR A 83 4.44 -1.39 -6.85
N LEU A 84 3.35 -2.03 -6.41
CA LEU A 84 3.36 -3.01 -5.32
C LEU A 84 3.01 -4.39 -5.85
N SER A 85 3.73 -5.43 -5.40
CA SER A 85 3.47 -6.80 -5.81
C SER A 85 3.62 -7.80 -4.66
N ASN A 86 2.65 -8.69 -4.51
CA ASN A 86 2.61 -9.76 -3.49
C ASN A 86 2.69 -9.22 -2.05
N LEU A 87 1.95 -8.17 -1.72
CA LEU A 87 1.99 -7.51 -0.42
C LEU A 87 0.61 -7.51 0.26
N ASN A 88 0.63 -7.65 1.60
CA ASN A 88 -0.51 -7.40 2.45
C ASN A 88 -0.32 -6.06 3.17
N LEU A 89 -1.22 -5.10 2.98
CA LEU A 89 -1.20 -3.80 3.65
C LEU A 89 -2.31 -3.76 4.69
N THR A 90 -1.94 -3.62 5.96
CA THR A 90 -2.91 -3.82 7.04
C THR A 90 -2.84 -2.75 8.13
N ASN A 91 -3.97 -2.60 8.84
CA ASN A 91 -4.06 -1.82 10.06
C ASN A 91 -3.50 -0.39 9.91
N ALA A 92 -3.75 0.21 8.78
CA ALA A 92 -3.39 1.59 8.52
C ALA A 92 -4.57 2.53 8.83
N ASN A 93 -4.26 3.79 9.15
CA ASN A 93 -5.27 4.78 9.52
C ASN A 93 -4.92 6.16 8.94
N GLY A 94 -5.86 6.78 8.25
CA GLY A 94 -5.65 8.06 7.60
C GLY A 94 -6.91 8.92 7.50
N VAL A 95 -6.74 10.12 6.98
CA VAL A 95 -7.87 10.97 6.57
C VAL A 95 -8.24 10.67 5.12
N LYS A 96 -7.24 10.59 4.25
CA LYS A 96 -7.37 10.24 2.83
C LYS A 96 -6.54 8.97 2.58
N GLY A 97 -7.23 7.85 2.34
CA GLY A 97 -6.62 6.53 2.27
C GLY A 97 -6.11 6.04 3.63
N GLY A 98 -6.53 4.87 4.05
CA GLY A 98 -5.96 4.23 5.24
C GLY A 98 -4.55 3.76 4.94
N ALA A 99 -4.38 2.89 3.94
CA ALA A 99 -3.07 2.38 3.56
C ALA A 99 -2.35 3.28 2.55
N ILE A 100 -3.04 3.78 1.52
CA ILE A 100 -2.40 4.55 0.44
C ILE A 100 -3.18 5.83 0.13
N TYR A 101 -2.46 6.94 0.07
CA TYR A 101 -2.90 8.17 -0.55
C TYR A 101 -2.15 8.34 -1.89
N ASN A 102 -2.88 8.24 -3.02
CA ASN A 102 -2.30 8.31 -4.36
C ASN A 102 -2.66 9.61 -5.06
N ASN A 103 -1.65 10.40 -5.44
CA ASN A 103 -1.79 11.53 -6.36
C ASN A 103 -1.04 11.28 -7.69
N GLY A 104 -0.26 10.21 -7.81
CA GLY A 104 0.55 9.85 -8.97
C GLY A 104 -0.01 8.64 -9.72
N VAL A 105 0.86 7.69 -10.01
CA VAL A 105 0.50 6.42 -10.65
C VAL A 105 0.67 5.27 -9.64
N LEU A 106 -0.39 4.51 -9.40
CA LEU A 106 -0.38 3.36 -8.50
C LEU A 106 -0.70 2.09 -9.29
N VAL A 107 0.20 1.11 -9.25
CA VAL A 107 -0.01 -0.21 -9.84
C VAL A 107 0.09 -1.27 -8.75
N LEU A 108 -0.97 -2.04 -8.59
CA LEU A 108 -1.07 -3.09 -7.57
C LEU A 108 -1.24 -4.45 -8.24
N ASN A 109 -0.37 -5.39 -7.91
CA ASN A 109 -0.40 -6.75 -8.43
C ASN A 109 -0.43 -7.75 -7.27
N ASN A 110 -1.48 -8.56 -7.20
CA ASN A 110 -1.61 -9.60 -6.18
C ASN A 110 -1.41 -9.06 -4.75
N CYS A 111 -2.06 -7.92 -4.45
CA CYS A 111 -1.99 -7.27 -3.15
C CYS A 111 -3.29 -7.43 -2.36
N THR A 112 -3.16 -7.51 -1.04
CA THR A 112 -4.30 -7.60 -0.13
C THR A 112 -4.32 -6.39 0.81
N PHE A 113 -5.50 -5.79 1.01
CA PHE A 113 -5.71 -4.65 1.90
C PHE A 113 -6.72 -5.05 2.98
N VAL A 114 -6.30 -5.13 4.24
CA VAL A 114 -7.14 -5.64 5.33
C VAL A 114 -7.20 -4.69 6.51
N ASN A 115 -8.40 -4.45 7.03
CA ASN A 115 -8.62 -3.68 8.26
C ASN A 115 -8.03 -2.25 8.24
N ASN A 116 -7.96 -1.62 7.07
CA ASN A 116 -7.51 -0.23 6.97
C ASN A 116 -8.69 0.72 7.20
N LYS A 117 -8.40 1.91 7.76
CA LYS A 117 -9.42 2.88 8.15
C LYS A 117 -9.09 4.27 7.65
N ALA A 118 -10.11 5.02 7.20
CA ALA A 118 -9.92 6.41 6.80
C ALA A 118 -11.22 7.22 6.94
N THR A 119 -11.15 8.51 6.65
CA THR A 119 -12.35 9.31 6.43
C THR A 119 -12.88 9.05 5.02
N PHE A 120 -12.00 9.03 4.02
CA PHE A 120 -12.31 8.72 2.63
C PHE A 120 -11.36 7.65 2.11
N GLY A 121 -11.89 6.57 1.52
CA GLY A 121 -11.12 5.43 1.03
C GLY A 121 -10.48 4.64 2.17
N GLY A 122 -11.22 3.72 2.78
CA GLY A 122 -10.74 2.96 3.95
C GLY A 122 -9.37 2.34 3.74
N ALA A 123 -9.09 1.79 2.54
CA ALA A 123 -7.76 1.36 2.15
C ALA A 123 -7.05 2.42 1.31
N ILE A 124 -7.67 2.88 0.22
CA ILE A 124 -7.01 3.75 -0.77
C ILE A 124 -7.85 4.98 -1.07
N TYR A 125 -7.21 6.16 -1.04
CA TYR A 125 -7.72 7.36 -1.66
C TYR A 125 -6.96 7.61 -2.96
N ASN A 126 -7.66 7.56 -4.10
CA ASN A 126 -7.06 7.76 -5.41
C ASN A 126 -7.43 9.12 -5.99
N ASN A 127 -6.43 9.95 -6.26
CA ASN A 127 -6.52 11.22 -6.96
C ASN A 127 -5.56 11.26 -8.16
N GLY A 128 -5.14 10.11 -8.65
CA GLY A 128 -4.26 9.91 -9.80
C GLY A 128 -4.71 8.71 -10.62
N THR A 129 -3.79 8.10 -11.34
CA THR A 129 -4.04 6.87 -12.10
C THR A 129 -3.86 5.66 -11.18
N MET A 130 -4.77 4.67 -11.26
CA MET A 130 -4.68 3.44 -10.49
C MET A 130 -5.05 2.21 -11.32
N ILE A 131 -4.21 1.18 -11.22
CA ILE A 131 -4.41 -0.11 -11.86
C ILE A 131 -4.34 -1.20 -10.78
N LEU A 132 -5.39 -2.02 -10.69
CA LEU A 132 -5.49 -3.17 -9.79
C LEU A 132 -5.50 -4.46 -10.61
N ASN A 133 -4.61 -5.39 -10.31
CA ASN A 133 -4.57 -6.71 -10.90
C ASN A 133 -4.57 -7.77 -9.77
N ASN A 134 -5.60 -8.60 -9.73
CA ASN A 134 -5.73 -9.70 -8.77
C ASN A 134 -5.55 -9.23 -7.30
N CYS A 135 -6.23 -8.16 -6.92
CA CYS A 135 -6.15 -7.59 -5.58
C CYS A 135 -7.37 -7.97 -4.73
N THR A 136 -7.17 -8.01 -3.42
CA THR A 136 -8.25 -8.28 -2.46
C THR A 136 -8.34 -7.15 -1.44
N PHE A 137 -9.56 -6.67 -1.20
CA PHE A 137 -9.87 -5.64 -0.22
C PHE A 137 -10.87 -6.19 0.79
N GLU A 138 -10.46 -6.31 2.06
CA GLU A 138 -11.26 -6.93 3.10
C GLU A 138 -11.39 -6.05 4.34
N PHE A 139 -12.63 -5.87 4.80
CA PHE A 139 -12.94 -5.19 6.06
C PHE A 139 -12.33 -3.80 6.22
N ASN A 140 -12.13 -3.07 5.10
CA ASN A 140 -11.68 -1.70 5.14
C ASN A 140 -12.86 -0.76 5.43
N ILE A 141 -12.60 0.29 6.20
CA ILE A 141 -13.66 1.14 6.74
C ILE A 141 -13.40 2.61 6.42
N ALA A 142 -14.34 3.26 5.79
CA ALA A 142 -14.37 4.73 5.70
C ALA A 142 -15.42 5.31 6.64
N SER A 143 -15.17 6.50 7.18
CA SER A 143 -16.17 7.19 8.02
C SER A 143 -17.13 8.09 7.22
N VAL A 144 -16.83 8.31 5.93
CA VAL A 144 -17.65 9.16 5.04
C VAL A 144 -17.97 8.45 3.72
N SER A 145 -16.96 8.04 2.93
CA SER A 145 -17.18 7.46 1.60
C SER A 145 -16.00 6.59 1.14
N GLY A 146 -16.29 5.59 0.27
CA GLY A 146 -15.30 4.66 -0.25
C GLY A 146 -14.81 3.68 0.81
N GLY A 147 -15.62 2.69 1.19
CA GLY A 147 -15.27 1.72 2.24
C GLY A 147 -13.90 1.10 2.03
N ALA A 148 -13.62 0.61 0.82
CA ALA A 148 -12.28 0.20 0.40
C ALA A 148 -11.55 1.33 -0.31
N ILE A 149 -12.10 1.82 -1.41
CA ILE A 149 -11.46 2.78 -2.31
C ILE A 149 -12.35 4.01 -2.46
N TYR A 150 -11.75 5.18 -2.38
CA TYR A 150 -12.35 6.43 -2.81
C TYR A 150 -11.60 6.92 -4.04
N ASN A 151 -12.27 6.89 -5.20
CA ASN A 151 -11.69 7.30 -6.48
C ASN A 151 -12.23 8.67 -6.89
N LEU A 152 -11.33 9.62 -7.10
CA LEU A 152 -11.69 10.99 -7.46
C LEU A 152 -11.54 11.27 -8.97
N GLN A 153 -10.67 10.54 -9.65
CA GLN A 153 -10.37 10.70 -11.07
C GLN A 153 -10.94 9.51 -11.87
N ASP A 154 -11.10 9.68 -13.18
CA ASP A 154 -11.65 8.63 -14.04
C ASP A 154 -10.63 7.52 -14.42
N ASP A 155 -9.37 7.67 -14.03
CA ASP A 155 -8.26 6.77 -14.37
C ASP A 155 -8.13 5.60 -13.37
N LEU A 156 -9.18 4.78 -13.24
CA LEU A 156 -9.18 3.56 -12.46
C LEU A 156 -9.44 2.34 -13.35
N THR A 157 -8.52 1.38 -13.32
CA THR A 157 -8.67 0.09 -13.98
C THR A 157 -8.61 -1.04 -12.96
N ILE A 158 -9.59 -1.95 -12.98
CA ILE A 158 -9.68 -3.08 -12.07
C ILE A 158 -9.78 -4.38 -12.87
N HIS A 159 -8.84 -5.29 -12.61
CA HIS A 159 -8.83 -6.65 -13.16
C HIS A 159 -8.81 -7.68 -12.04
N ASP A 160 -9.70 -8.68 -12.10
CA ASP A 160 -9.71 -9.89 -11.27
C ASP A 160 -9.58 -9.62 -9.75
N SER A 161 -10.17 -8.50 -9.29
CA SER A 161 -10.03 -8.07 -7.90
C SER A 161 -11.32 -8.27 -7.11
N THR A 162 -11.17 -8.53 -5.82
CA THR A 162 -12.26 -8.91 -4.92
C THR A 162 -12.43 -7.90 -3.79
N PHE A 163 -13.68 -7.58 -3.44
CA PHE A 163 -14.03 -6.65 -2.36
C PHE A 163 -15.00 -7.34 -1.39
N ILE A 164 -14.60 -7.49 -0.12
CA ILE A 164 -15.37 -8.25 0.89
C ILE A 164 -15.51 -7.42 2.17
N GLY A 165 -16.73 -7.19 2.62
CA GLY A 165 -17.02 -6.59 3.92
C GLY A 165 -16.44 -5.19 4.11
N ASN A 166 -16.17 -4.46 3.01
CA ASN A 166 -15.75 -3.06 3.09
C ASN A 166 -17.00 -2.18 3.25
N TYR A 167 -16.94 -1.17 4.09
CA TYR A 167 -18.09 -0.29 4.28
C TYR A 167 -17.72 1.16 4.59
N ALA A 168 -18.59 2.06 4.18
CA ALA A 168 -18.55 3.46 4.58
C ALA A 168 -19.65 3.75 5.60
N LYS A 169 -19.30 4.38 6.73
CA LYS A 169 -20.29 4.82 7.73
C LYS A 169 -20.91 6.13 7.28
N ILE A 170 -22.22 6.15 7.05
CA ILE A 170 -22.93 7.41 6.87
C ILE A 170 -23.28 8.00 8.24
N LYS A 171 -23.23 9.31 8.36
CA LYS A 171 -23.46 10.09 9.59
C LYS A 171 -24.80 9.80 10.33
N ASN A 172 -25.72 9.05 9.72
CA ASN A 172 -27.03 8.72 10.26
C ASN A 172 -27.20 7.24 10.66
N GLY A 173 -26.11 6.50 10.82
CA GLY A 173 -26.17 5.13 11.38
C GLY A 173 -26.61 4.05 10.41
N ILE A 174 -26.76 4.32 9.13
CA ILE A 174 -27.09 3.33 8.10
C ILE A 174 -25.80 2.92 7.41
N LEU A 175 -25.48 1.62 7.48
CA LEU A 175 -24.39 1.03 6.72
C LEU A 175 -24.83 0.89 5.25
N GLN A 176 -24.09 1.39 4.30
CA GLN A 176 -24.19 0.98 2.91
C GLN A 176 -23.03 0.04 2.59
N GLU A 177 -23.34 -1.21 2.23
CA GLU A 177 -22.41 -2.08 1.56
C GLU A 177 -22.19 -1.53 0.15
N GLU A 178 -20.96 -1.22 -0.19
CA GLU A 178 -20.57 -0.95 -1.57
C GLU A 178 -20.27 -2.31 -2.24
N GLN A 179 -21.04 -2.58 -3.29
CA GLN A 179 -20.80 -3.71 -4.21
C GLN A 179 -19.67 -3.39 -5.16
#